data_14eee85c99a2a245493b234f7a035999
#
_entry.id   14eee85c99a2a245493b234f7a035999
#
_cell.length_a   1.000
_cell.length_b   1.000
_cell.length_c   1.000
_cell.angle_alpha   90.00
_cell.angle_beta   90.00
_cell.angle_gamma   90.00
#
_symmetry.space_group_name_H-M   'P 1'
#
loop_
_entity.id
_entity.type
_entity.pdbx_description
1 polymer ?
#
loop_
_entity_poly.entity_id
_entity_poly.type
_entity_poly.pdbx_seq_one_letter_code
_entity_poly.pdbx_strand_id
1 'polypeptide(L)'
;MTAATQMIAKALDHARSSAAPDLAAVKTRQQAAWSSGDYAVIGATLQIVGEELCEALDLRAGQKVLDVAAGNGNASLAAARRWCEVVSTDYVPALLERGRARAAAEGLALDFQQADAEALPFADATFDAVVSTFGVMFAPDQDRAAAELLRVCRAGGQIGLANWSPEGCIGQVFKTLGKYLPPAVGLKSPALWGTRARLSELFGSAALSIKTQPRYFNFRYRSPEHFLEVFTRYYGPMLKAFAALEQSKRAGLKADLLALVGQLNSSADATMVVPSEYLQVVITKR
;
A
#
# COMPACT_ATOMS: atom_id res chain seq x y z
N MET A 1 -32.54 -3.97 35.98
CA MET A 1 -31.88 -2.85 35.24
C MET A 1 -32.98 -1.95 34.71
N THR A 2 -32.98 -0.69 35.10
CA THR A 2 -34.04 0.28 34.75
C THR A 2 -33.86 0.72 33.27
N ALA A 3 -34.98 1.09 32.63
CA ALA A 3 -34.98 1.61 31.23
C ALA A 3 -34.01 2.77 31.04
N ALA A 4 -33.76 3.58 32.06
CA ALA A 4 -32.77 4.66 32.07
C ALA A 4 -31.32 4.12 31.92
N THR A 5 -30.98 3.00 32.59
CA THR A 5 -29.65 2.38 32.48
C THR A 5 -29.41 1.81 31.08
N GLN A 6 -30.46 1.28 30.42
CA GLN A 6 -30.38 0.79 29.03
C GLN A 6 -30.27 1.94 28.01
N MET A 7 -30.94 3.07 28.25
CA MET A 7 -30.82 4.26 27.40
C MET A 7 -29.42 4.89 27.51
N ILE A 8 -28.86 4.97 28.73
CA ILE A 8 -27.51 5.48 28.95
C ILE A 8 -26.46 4.54 28.29
N ALA A 9 -26.61 3.22 28.44
CA ALA A 9 -25.74 2.26 27.80
C ALA A 9 -25.81 2.35 26.25
N LYS A 10 -27.01 2.48 25.68
CA LYS A 10 -27.23 2.71 24.24
C LYS A 10 -26.68 4.05 23.75
N ALA A 11 -26.81 5.12 24.56
CA ALA A 11 -26.25 6.43 24.23
C ALA A 11 -24.72 6.43 24.32
N LEU A 12 -24.13 5.71 25.28
CA LEU A 12 -22.68 5.52 25.38
C LEU A 12 -22.12 4.64 24.25
N ASP A 13 -22.86 3.62 23.81
CA ASP A 13 -22.50 2.80 22.65
C ASP A 13 -22.62 3.61 21.34
N HIS A 14 -23.64 4.47 21.23
CA HIS A 14 -23.80 5.38 20.09
C HIS A 14 -22.71 6.46 20.06
N ALA A 15 -22.34 7.00 21.21
CA ALA A 15 -21.25 7.98 21.35
C ALA A 15 -19.85 7.35 21.05
N ARG A 16 -19.65 6.08 21.43
CA ARG A 16 -18.44 5.30 21.04
C ARG A 16 -18.41 5.00 19.54
N SER A 17 -19.57 4.85 18.91
CA SER A 17 -19.71 4.62 17.46
C SER A 17 -19.47 5.89 16.61
N SER A 18 -19.50 7.09 17.20
CA SER A 18 -19.34 8.37 16.48
C SER A 18 -17.96 9.03 16.66
N ALA A 19 -17.09 8.47 17.50
CA ALA A 19 -15.74 9.00 17.65
C ALA A 19 -14.90 8.72 16.40
N ALA A 20 -14.25 9.76 15.86
CA ALA A 20 -13.27 9.59 14.77
C ALA A 20 -12.20 8.55 15.17
N PRO A 21 -11.69 7.74 14.21
CA PRO A 21 -10.69 6.72 14.52
C PRO A 21 -9.42 7.37 15.09
N ASP A 22 -8.82 6.75 16.10
CA ASP A 22 -7.49 7.13 16.59
C ASP A 22 -6.44 6.70 15.53
N LEU A 23 -6.15 7.61 14.60
CA LEU A 23 -5.24 7.36 13.48
C LEU A 23 -3.81 7.12 13.96
N ALA A 24 -3.40 7.69 15.10
CA ALA A 24 -2.06 7.47 15.67
C ALA A 24 -1.92 6.02 16.18
N ALA A 25 -2.92 5.53 16.90
CA ALA A 25 -2.95 4.13 17.35
C ALA A 25 -3.06 3.14 16.16
N VAL A 26 -3.81 3.50 15.11
CA VAL A 26 -3.87 2.72 13.86
C VAL A 26 -2.49 2.64 13.21
N LYS A 27 -1.81 3.77 13.04
CA LYS A 27 -0.47 3.86 12.46
C LYS A 27 0.54 3.01 13.23
N THR A 28 0.55 3.09 14.56
CA THR A 28 1.44 2.29 15.41
C THR A 28 1.24 0.78 15.18
N ARG A 29 -0.03 0.34 15.13
CA ARG A 29 -0.34 -1.07 14.86
C ARG A 29 0.05 -1.49 13.44
N GLN A 30 -0.15 -0.62 12.45
CA GLN A 30 0.26 -0.89 11.07
C GLN A 30 1.78 -1.00 10.95
N GLN A 31 2.55 -0.08 11.55
CA GLN A 31 4.01 -0.13 11.57
C GLN A 31 4.50 -1.45 12.20
N ALA A 32 3.91 -1.84 13.34
CA ALA A 32 4.22 -3.14 13.97
C ALA A 32 3.84 -4.33 13.09
N ALA A 33 2.77 -4.24 12.29
CA ALA A 33 2.39 -5.28 11.35
C ALA A 33 3.39 -5.36 10.18
N TRP A 34 3.74 -4.24 9.55
CA TRP A 34 4.70 -4.19 8.45
C TRP A 34 6.14 -4.53 8.87
N SER A 35 6.49 -4.29 10.14
CA SER A 35 7.77 -4.72 10.74
C SER A 35 7.81 -6.22 11.05
N SER A 36 6.68 -6.93 10.95
CA SER A 36 6.59 -8.37 11.18
C SER A 36 6.66 -9.14 9.86
N GLY A 37 7.21 -10.34 9.89
CA GLY A 37 7.47 -11.10 8.68
C GLY A 37 8.68 -10.56 7.90
N ASP A 38 8.70 -10.79 6.60
CA ASP A 38 9.68 -10.21 5.67
C ASP A 38 8.99 -9.87 4.35
N TYR A 39 8.38 -8.68 4.28
CA TYR A 39 7.66 -8.24 3.08
C TYR A 39 8.54 -8.25 1.83
N ALA A 40 9.86 -8.11 1.96
CA ALA A 40 10.77 -8.11 0.81
C ALA A 40 10.67 -9.39 -0.04
N VAL A 41 10.29 -10.53 0.57
CA VAL A 41 10.06 -11.79 -0.15
C VAL A 41 8.91 -11.65 -1.16
N ILE A 42 7.84 -10.97 -0.78
CA ILE A 42 6.69 -10.69 -1.66
C ILE A 42 6.99 -9.46 -2.54
N GLY A 43 7.50 -8.40 -1.94
CA GLY A 43 7.81 -7.15 -2.63
C GLY A 43 8.73 -7.35 -3.83
N ALA A 44 9.75 -8.20 -3.73
CA ALA A 44 10.65 -8.49 -4.84
C ALA A 44 9.93 -9.07 -6.08
N THR A 45 8.81 -9.76 -5.91
CA THR A 45 8.02 -10.30 -7.05
C THR A 45 7.29 -9.19 -7.82
N LEU A 46 7.06 -8.04 -7.17
CA LEU A 46 6.33 -6.89 -7.73
C LEU A 46 7.25 -5.88 -8.46
N GLN A 47 8.51 -6.22 -8.69
CA GLN A 47 9.52 -5.33 -9.25
C GLN A 47 9.09 -4.68 -10.58
N ILE A 48 8.42 -5.45 -11.45
CA ILE A 48 7.92 -4.97 -12.75
C ILE A 48 7.00 -3.74 -12.60
N VAL A 49 6.23 -3.64 -11.51
CA VAL A 49 5.30 -2.52 -11.30
C VAL A 49 6.06 -1.21 -11.08
N GLY A 50 7.20 -1.25 -10.38
CA GLY A 50 8.08 -0.09 -10.23
C GLY A 50 8.66 0.36 -11.56
N GLU A 51 9.09 -0.58 -12.42
CA GLU A 51 9.60 -0.28 -13.76
C GLU A 51 8.52 0.37 -14.65
N GLU A 52 7.32 -0.25 -14.71
CA GLU A 52 6.21 0.27 -15.50
C GLU A 52 5.75 1.66 -15.03
N LEU A 53 5.80 1.93 -13.71
CA LEU A 53 5.46 3.24 -13.17
C LEU A 53 6.48 4.31 -13.57
N CYS A 54 7.79 3.98 -13.52
CA CYS A 54 8.86 4.90 -13.94
C CYS A 54 8.79 5.20 -15.45
N GLU A 55 8.43 4.20 -16.28
CA GLU A 55 8.16 4.41 -17.72
C GLU A 55 6.95 5.33 -17.94
N ALA A 56 5.85 5.11 -17.21
CA ALA A 56 4.65 5.94 -17.34
C ALA A 56 4.87 7.40 -16.94
N LEU A 57 5.82 7.66 -16.04
CA LEU A 57 6.26 8.99 -15.64
C LEU A 57 7.28 9.60 -16.62
N ASP A 58 7.81 8.82 -17.57
CA ASP A 58 8.92 9.22 -18.46
C ASP A 58 10.10 9.82 -17.68
N LEU A 59 10.52 9.14 -16.60
CA LEU A 59 11.60 9.64 -15.74
C LEU A 59 12.91 9.81 -16.51
N ARG A 60 13.58 10.93 -16.27
CA ARG A 60 14.81 11.33 -16.97
C ARG A 60 15.99 11.41 -16.00
N ALA A 61 17.18 11.14 -16.52
CA ALA A 61 18.43 11.29 -15.78
C ALA A 61 18.54 12.69 -15.14
N GLY A 62 19.02 12.74 -13.89
CA GLY A 62 19.18 13.95 -13.12
C GLY A 62 17.92 14.49 -12.44
N GLN A 63 16.74 13.88 -12.66
CA GLN A 63 15.55 14.26 -11.90
C GLN A 63 15.64 13.78 -10.44
N LYS A 64 15.18 14.65 -9.54
CA LYS A 64 15.04 14.32 -8.11
C LYS A 64 13.74 13.56 -7.86
N VAL A 65 13.86 12.32 -7.44
CA VAL A 65 12.72 11.40 -7.22
C VAL A 65 12.63 11.01 -5.75
N LEU A 66 11.45 11.15 -5.17
CA LEU A 66 11.12 10.64 -3.84
C LEU A 66 10.24 9.39 -4.00
N ASP A 67 10.67 8.26 -3.42
CA ASP A 67 9.83 7.06 -3.28
C ASP A 67 9.28 6.99 -1.85
N VAL A 68 7.94 7.08 -1.72
CA VAL A 68 7.25 7.15 -0.43
C VAL A 68 6.62 5.82 -0.07
N ALA A 69 6.89 5.35 1.14
CA ALA A 69 6.53 4.01 1.62
C ALA A 69 7.06 2.94 0.64
N ALA A 70 8.35 3.07 0.34
CA ALA A 70 9.05 2.35 -0.72
C ALA A 70 9.22 0.84 -0.45
N GLY A 71 9.03 0.42 0.81
CA GLY A 71 9.28 -0.95 1.21
C GLY A 71 10.74 -1.37 0.93
N ASN A 72 10.92 -2.39 0.14
CA ASN A 72 12.23 -2.87 -0.30
C ASN A 72 12.74 -2.19 -1.60
N GLY A 73 12.16 -1.04 -2.00
CA GLY A 73 12.72 -0.11 -2.99
C GLY A 73 12.45 -0.45 -4.45
N ASN A 74 11.31 -1.04 -4.81
CA ASN A 74 11.05 -1.42 -6.22
C ASN A 74 11.06 -0.21 -7.16
N ALA A 75 10.32 0.87 -6.85
CA ALA A 75 10.30 2.07 -7.67
C ALA A 75 11.60 2.88 -7.49
N SER A 76 12.18 2.89 -6.29
CA SER A 76 13.48 3.53 -6.02
C SER A 76 14.58 3.00 -6.94
N LEU A 77 14.74 1.68 -7.03
CA LEU A 77 15.75 1.03 -7.88
C LEU A 77 15.46 1.26 -9.37
N ALA A 78 14.18 1.20 -9.76
CA ALA A 78 13.78 1.48 -11.12
C ALA A 78 14.13 2.93 -11.54
N ALA A 79 13.89 3.92 -10.68
CA ALA A 79 14.27 5.31 -10.92
C ALA A 79 15.80 5.50 -10.94
N ALA A 80 16.54 4.83 -10.03
CA ALA A 80 17.99 4.90 -9.98
C ALA A 80 18.65 4.31 -11.26
N ARG A 81 18.08 3.22 -11.84
CA ARG A 81 18.52 2.67 -13.13
C ARG A 81 18.33 3.65 -14.30
N ARG A 82 17.46 4.67 -14.13
CA ARG A 82 17.24 5.78 -15.07
C ARG A 82 18.10 7.00 -14.77
N TRP A 83 19.10 6.83 -13.90
CA TRP A 83 20.03 7.88 -13.48
C TRP A 83 19.36 9.05 -12.78
N CYS A 84 18.23 8.82 -12.10
CA CYS A 84 17.61 9.81 -11.24
C CYS A 84 18.39 9.94 -9.90
N GLU A 85 18.29 11.11 -9.27
CA GLU A 85 18.71 11.34 -7.88
C GLU A 85 17.58 10.88 -6.96
N VAL A 86 17.71 9.72 -6.31
CA VAL A 86 16.60 9.05 -5.63
C VAL A 86 16.77 9.10 -4.12
N VAL A 87 15.70 9.51 -3.43
CA VAL A 87 15.50 9.30 -1.99
C VAL A 87 14.40 8.28 -1.78
N SER A 88 14.73 7.14 -1.16
CA SER A 88 13.81 6.07 -0.81
C SER A 88 13.38 6.20 0.64
N THR A 89 12.07 6.28 0.91
CA THR A 89 11.57 6.46 2.27
C THR A 89 10.55 5.39 2.67
N ASP A 90 10.67 4.93 3.91
CA ASP A 90 9.68 4.06 4.56
C ASP A 90 9.73 4.29 6.07
N TYR A 91 8.63 4.04 6.78
CA TYR A 91 8.63 4.14 8.24
C TYR A 91 9.11 2.86 8.94
N VAL A 92 9.37 1.77 8.18
CA VAL A 92 9.90 0.49 8.65
C VAL A 92 11.39 0.37 8.28
N PRO A 93 12.33 0.58 9.22
CA PRO A 93 13.77 0.56 8.92
C PRO A 93 14.24 -0.75 8.27
N ALA A 94 13.72 -1.89 8.71
CA ALA A 94 14.11 -3.20 8.18
C ALA A 94 13.84 -3.35 6.67
N LEU A 95 12.80 -2.71 6.15
CA LEU A 95 12.51 -2.70 4.71
C LEU A 95 13.50 -1.84 3.95
N LEU A 96 13.90 -0.69 4.50
CA LEU A 96 14.94 0.16 3.90
C LEU A 96 16.28 -0.57 3.84
N GLU A 97 16.65 -1.36 4.85
CA GLU A 97 17.87 -2.19 4.81
C GLU A 97 17.81 -3.24 3.70
N ARG A 98 16.65 -3.83 3.43
CA ARG A 98 16.45 -4.70 2.27
C ARG A 98 16.66 -3.94 0.95
N GLY A 99 16.15 -2.70 0.87
CA GLY A 99 16.37 -1.80 -0.27
C GLY A 99 17.84 -1.46 -0.48
N ARG A 100 18.56 -1.11 0.60
CA ARG A 100 20.03 -0.84 0.56
C ARG A 100 20.82 -2.03 0.03
N ALA A 101 20.52 -3.22 0.53
CA ALA A 101 21.20 -4.43 0.09
C ALA A 101 20.99 -4.71 -1.40
N ARG A 102 19.78 -4.46 -1.91
CA ARG A 102 19.45 -4.57 -3.35
C ARG A 102 20.19 -3.52 -4.18
N ALA A 103 20.18 -2.27 -3.74
CA ALA A 103 20.90 -1.19 -4.42
C ALA A 103 22.41 -1.48 -4.50
N ALA A 104 23.00 -1.92 -3.41
CA ALA A 104 24.42 -2.31 -3.35
C ALA A 104 24.73 -3.47 -4.32
N ALA A 105 23.87 -4.48 -4.38
CA ALA A 105 24.04 -5.62 -5.29
C ALA A 105 24.01 -5.23 -6.78
N GLU A 106 23.29 -4.15 -7.10
CA GLU A 106 23.19 -3.61 -8.47
C GLU A 106 24.15 -2.45 -8.74
N GLY A 107 24.96 -2.03 -7.74
CA GLY A 107 25.86 -0.88 -7.88
C GLY A 107 25.15 0.46 -8.02
N LEU A 108 23.90 0.57 -7.53
CA LEU A 108 23.10 1.78 -7.64
C LEU A 108 23.33 2.70 -6.42
N ALA A 109 23.53 3.99 -6.68
CA ALA A 109 23.66 5.03 -5.66
C ALA A 109 22.30 5.71 -5.46
N LEU A 110 21.73 5.62 -4.25
CA LEU A 110 20.51 6.32 -3.83
C LEU A 110 20.47 6.45 -2.32
N ASP A 111 19.74 7.44 -1.82
CA ASP A 111 19.59 7.66 -0.40
C ASP A 111 18.39 6.90 0.17
N PHE A 112 18.52 6.44 1.43
CA PHE A 112 17.47 5.78 2.16
C PHE A 112 17.24 6.48 3.50
N GLN A 113 16.02 6.93 3.74
CA GLN A 113 15.66 7.69 4.94
C GLN A 113 14.39 7.16 5.56
N GLN A 114 14.40 6.95 6.89
CA GLN A 114 13.16 6.65 7.60
C GLN A 114 12.25 7.88 7.60
N ALA A 115 11.02 7.72 7.12
CA ALA A 115 10.03 8.79 7.10
C ALA A 115 8.60 8.24 7.16
N ASP A 116 7.70 9.06 7.71
CA ASP A 116 6.26 8.85 7.71
C ASP A 116 5.64 9.55 6.49
N ALA A 117 4.86 8.83 5.69
CA ALA A 117 4.16 9.38 4.52
C ALA A 117 3.19 10.53 4.87
N GLU A 118 2.74 10.62 6.11
CA GLU A 118 1.86 11.69 6.61
C GLU A 118 2.63 12.89 7.19
N ALA A 119 3.98 12.83 7.24
CA ALA A 119 4.86 13.88 7.77
C ALA A 119 6.26 13.76 7.14
N LEU A 120 6.38 14.06 5.86
CA LEU A 120 7.63 13.93 5.10
C LEU A 120 8.65 14.99 5.53
N PRO A 121 9.89 14.63 5.89
CA PRO A 121 10.89 15.56 6.42
C PRO A 121 11.64 16.30 5.30
N PHE A 122 10.92 16.78 4.31
CA PHE A 122 11.48 17.51 3.16
C PHE A 122 10.78 18.86 3.01
N ALA A 123 11.51 19.83 2.45
CA ALA A 123 10.95 21.14 2.11
C ALA A 123 9.91 21.01 0.98
N ASP A 124 9.06 22.04 0.88
CA ASP A 124 8.09 22.15 -0.21
C ASP A 124 8.79 22.17 -1.57
N ALA A 125 8.14 21.60 -2.57
CA ALA A 125 8.58 21.66 -3.98
C ALA A 125 10.03 21.15 -4.22
N THR A 126 10.48 20.16 -3.44
CA THR A 126 11.85 19.62 -3.51
C THR A 126 12.06 18.66 -4.68
N PHE A 127 11.03 17.88 -5.05
CA PHE A 127 11.17 16.76 -5.98
C PHE A 127 10.50 17.02 -7.33
N ASP A 128 11.15 16.56 -8.40
CA ASP A 128 10.59 16.56 -9.76
C ASP A 128 9.50 15.52 -9.91
N ALA A 129 9.69 14.37 -9.27
CA ALA A 129 8.71 13.30 -9.21
C ALA A 129 8.61 12.69 -7.81
N VAL A 130 7.40 12.31 -7.41
CA VAL A 130 7.11 11.58 -6.16
C VAL A 130 6.40 10.29 -6.54
N VAL A 131 6.91 9.15 -6.11
CA VAL A 131 6.37 7.84 -6.49
C VAL A 131 5.96 7.02 -5.26
N SER A 132 5.00 6.13 -5.43
CA SER A 132 4.69 5.10 -4.43
C SER A 132 4.04 3.89 -5.11
N THR A 133 4.59 2.70 -4.88
CA THR A 133 4.03 1.44 -5.37
C THR A 133 3.44 0.64 -4.21
N PHE A 134 2.11 0.61 -4.11
CA PHE A 134 1.35 -0.12 -3.09
C PHE A 134 1.67 0.26 -1.63
N GLY A 135 2.38 1.36 -1.40
CA GLY A 135 2.81 1.77 -0.06
C GLY A 135 1.91 2.83 0.55
N VAL A 136 1.85 4.02 -0.04
CA VAL A 136 1.12 5.19 0.52
C VAL A 136 -0.37 4.93 0.74
N MET A 137 -0.98 4.03 -0.03
CA MET A 137 -2.38 3.66 0.12
C MET A 137 -2.74 3.11 1.51
N PHE A 138 -1.74 2.64 2.27
CA PHE A 138 -1.93 2.14 3.63
C PHE A 138 -1.82 3.23 4.71
N ALA A 139 -1.52 4.48 4.35
CA ALA A 139 -1.52 5.58 5.32
C ALA A 139 -2.91 5.73 5.94
N PRO A 140 -3.04 5.72 7.28
CA PRO A 140 -4.34 5.87 7.95
C PRO A 140 -5.03 7.19 7.63
N ASP A 141 -4.28 8.29 7.61
CA ASP A 141 -4.74 9.60 7.17
C ASP A 141 -4.43 9.80 5.69
N GLN A 142 -5.34 9.30 4.85
CA GLN A 142 -5.18 9.36 3.40
C GLN A 142 -5.11 10.81 2.88
N ASP A 143 -5.86 11.72 3.48
CA ASP A 143 -5.94 13.12 3.07
C ASP A 143 -4.62 13.83 3.40
N ARG A 144 -4.04 13.56 4.58
CA ARG A 144 -2.74 14.08 4.97
C ARG A 144 -1.60 13.51 4.13
N ALA A 145 -1.60 12.21 3.88
CA ALA A 145 -0.60 11.59 3.02
C ALA A 145 -0.62 12.20 1.61
N ALA A 146 -1.80 12.37 1.01
CA ALA A 146 -1.93 13.02 -0.30
C ALA A 146 -1.44 14.48 -0.28
N ALA A 147 -1.74 15.22 0.78
CA ALA A 147 -1.25 16.60 0.96
C ALA A 147 0.27 16.67 1.04
N GLU A 148 0.92 15.71 1.71
CA GLU A 148 2.38 15.63 1.80
C GLU A 148 3.02 15.30 0.43
N LEU A 149 2.45 14.32 -0.33
CA LEU A 149 2.92 14.04 -1.69
C LEU A 149 2.86 15.30 -2.57
N LEU A 150 1.75 16.04 -2.49
CA LEU A 150 1.59 17.31 -3.20
C LEU A 150 2.57 18.38 -2.71
N ARG A 151 2.77 18.50 -1.40
CA ARG A 151 3.63 19.53 -0.83
C ARG A 151 5.08 19.40 -1.30
N VAL A 152 5.63 18.18 -1.24
CA VAL A 152 7.05 17.94 -1.58
C VAL A 152 7.32 17.89 -3.08
N CYS A 153 6.30 17.63 -3.91
CA CYS A 153 6.38 17.68 -5.36
C CYS A 153 6.38 19.14 -5.83
N ARG A 154 7.27 19.52 -6.75
CA ARG A 154 7.29 20.90 -7.30
C ARG A 154 6.11 21.17 -8.23
N ALA A 155 5.82 22.43 -8.52
CA ALA A 155 4.87 22.82 -9.58
C ALA A 155 5.37 22.26 -10.93
N GLY A 156 4.44 21.74 -11.73
CA GLY A 156 4.75 21.03 -12.98
C GLY A 156 5.42 19.67 -12.80
N GLY A 157 5.73 19.26 -11.56
CA GLY A 157 6.24 17.95 -11.23
C GLY A 157 5.16 16.87 -11.33
N GLN A 158 5.56 15.61 -11.18
CA GLN A 158 4.65 14.47 -11.34
C GLN A 158 4.55 13.63 -10.05
N ILE A 159 3.36 13.10 -9.78
CA ILE A 159 3.15 12.09 -8.74
C ILE A 159 2.71 10.81 -9.43
N GLY A 160 3.49 9.73 -9.25
CA GLY A 160 3.23 8.42 -9.80
C GLY A 160 2.78 7.44 -8.73
N LEU A 161 1.64 6.79 -8.93
CA LEU A 161 1.12 5.83 -7.95
C LEU A 161 0.73 4.52 -8.62
N ALA A 162 0.95 3.41 -7.91
CA ALA A 162 0.32 2.13 -8.20
C ALA A 162 -0.45 1.68 -6.96
N ASN A 163 -1.77 1.51 -7.10
CA ASN A 163 -2.66 1.21 -5.98
C ASN A 163 -3.58 0.04 -6.33
N TRP A 164 -3.70 -0.94 -5.44
CA TRP A 164 -4.65 -2.05 -5.62
C TRP A 164 -6.07 -1.53 -5.71
N SER A 165 -6.82 -1.99 -6.73
CA SER A 165 -8.24 -1.66 -6.87
C SER A 165 -9.10 -2.51 -5.92
N PRO A 166 -10.30 -2.02 -5.52
CA PRO A 166 -11.22 -2.79 -4.68
C PRO A 166 -11.68 -4.11 -5.30
N GLU A 167 -11.75 -4.17 -6.63
CA GLU A 167 -12.21 -5.30 -7.43
C GLU A 167 -11.11 -6.32 -7.70
N GLY A 168 -9.83 -5.90 -7.63
CA GLY A 168 -8.66 -6.76 -7.81
C GLY A 168 -8.52 -7.79 -6.68
N CYS A 169 -7.73 -8.83 -6.90
CA CYS A 169 -7.51 -9.90 -5.93
C CYS A 169 -7.13 -9.36 -4.54
N ILE A 170 -6.17 -8.43 -4.46
CA ILE A 170 -5.73 -7.87 -3.16
C ILE A 170 -6.83 -7.03 -2.50
N GLY A 171 -7.62 -6.26 -3.25
CA GLY A 171 -8.79 -5.56 -2.70
C GLY A 171 -9.82 -6.52 -2.11
N GLN A 172 -10.06 -7.65 -2.78
CA GLN A 172 -10.95 -8.70 -2.27
C GLN A 172 -10.34 -9.44 -1.06
N VAL A 173 -9.02 -9.62 -1.00
CA VAL A 173 -8.32 -10.13 0.20
C VAL A 173 -8.57 -9.18 1.38
N PHE A 174 -8.46 -7.85 1.20
CA PHE A 174 -8.77 -6.89 2.28
C PHE A 174 -10.21 -7.01 2.74
N LYS A 175 -11.16 -7.13 1.83
CA LYS A 175 -12.58 -7.33 2.14
C LYS A 175 -12.81 -8.64 2.90
N THR A 176 -12.12 -9.70 2.51
CA THR A 176 -12.22 -11.01 3.19
C THR A 176 -11.64 -10.95 4.60
N LEU A 177 -10.46 -10.34 4.78
CA LEU A 177 -9.87 -10.10 6.11
C LEU A 177 -10.81 -9.28 7.00
N GLY A 178 -11.46 -8.26 6.44
CA GLY A 178 -12.40 -7.38 7.17
C GLY A 178 -13.64 -8.10 7.71
N LYS A 179 -14.04 -9.26 7.17
CA LYS A 179 -15.13 -10.08 7.73
C LYS A 179 -14.75 -10.68 9.08
N TYR A 180 -13.47 -10.99 9.28
CA TYR A 180 -12.93 -11.64 10.49
C TYR A 180 -12.34 -10.64 11.48
N LEU A 181 -11.75 -9.58 10.96
CA LEU A 181 -11.10 -8.51 11.71
C LEU A 181 -11.58 -7.16 11.16
N PRO A 182 -12.76 -6.69 11.56
CA PRO A 182 -13.29 -5.42 11.09
C PRO A 182 -12.31 -4.28 11.38
N PRO A 183 -12.09 -3.37 10.41
CA PRO A 183 -11.29 -2.17 10.64
C PRO A 183 -11.95 -1.26 11.69
N ALA A 184 -11.18 -0.34 12.26
CA ALA A 184 -11.73 0.67 13.14
C ALA A 184 -12.82 1.47 12.42
N VAL A 185 -13.89 1.81 13.16
CA VAL A 185 -15.01 2.60 12.61
C VAL A 185 -14.48 3.93 12.08
N GLY A 186 -14.89 4.31 10.87
CA GLY A 186 -14.45 5.54 10.21
C GLY A 186 -13.10 5.46 9.49
N LEU A 187 -12.36 4.35 9.61
CA LEU A 187 -11.12 4.16 8.85
C LEU A 187 -11.43 3.86 7.37
N LYS A 188 -10.88 4.67 6.49
CA LYS A 188 -11.03 4.49 5.04
C LYS A 188 -10.23 3.28 4.56
N SER A 189 -10.82 2.47 3.67
CA SER A 189 -10.11 1.31 3.08
C SER A 189 -8.91 1.77 2.24
N PRO A 190 -7.74 1.09 2.35
CA PRO A 190 -6.60 1.33 1.47
C PRO A 190 -6.96 1.21 -0.01
N ALA A 191 -7.82 0.26 -0.38
CA ALA A 191 -8.21 0.03 -1.77
C ALA A 191 -8.93 1.21 -2.43
N LEU A 192 -9.43 2.19 -1.66
CA LEU A 192 -10.02 3.42 -2.23
C LEU A 192 -9.00 4.20 -3.08
N TRP A 193 -7.71 4.16 -2.77
CA TRP A 193 -6.66 4.76 -3.60
C TRP A 193 -6.58 4.14 -5.02
N GLY A 194 -7.09 2.93 -5.19
CA GLY A 194 -7.25 2.27 -6.48
C GLY A 194 -8.52 2.69 -7.24
N THR A 195 -9.19 3.79 -6.86
CA THR A 195 -10.39 4.31 -7.52
C THR A 195 -10.19 5.72 -8.05
N ARG A 196 -10.73 6.00 -9.24
CA ARG A 196 -10.67 7.35 -9.85
C ARG A 196 -11.38 8.40 -8.99
N ALA A 197 -12.48 8.04 -8.35
CA ALA A 197 -13.24 8.94 -7.49
C ALA A 197 -12.36 9.44 -6.33
N ARG A 198 -11.71 8.51 -5.59
CA ARG A 198 -10.86 8.89 -4.46
C ARG A 198 -9.64 9.71 -4.90
N LEU A 199 -9.02 9.38 -6.01
CA LEU A 199 -7.91 10.15 -6.55
C LEU A 199 -8.33 11.58 -6.93
N SER A 200 -9.52 11.75 -7.50
CA SER A 200 -10.08 13.06 -7.80
C SER A 200 -10.35 13.89 -6.54
N GLU A 201 -10.84 13.26 -5.46
CA GLU A 201 -11.01 13.90 -4.16
C GLU A 201 -9.67 14.38 -3.57
N LEU A 202 -8.65 13.50 -3.60
CA LEU A 202 -7.35 13.75 -2.99
C LEU A 202 -6.50 14.77 -3.75
N PHE A 203 -6.53 14.76 -5.08
CA PHE A 203 -5.58 15.48 -5.92
C PHE A 203 -6.22 16.47 -6.89
N GLY A 204 -7.53 16.38 -7.16
CA GLY A 204 -8.18 17.09 -8.26
C GLY A 204 -8.01 18.61 -8.21
N SER A 205 -8.08 19.23 -7.04
CA SER A 205 -7.92 20.69 -6.87
C SER A 205 -6.50 21.20 -7.18
N ALA A 206 -5.47 20.34 -6.97
CA ALA A 206 -4.05 20.68 -7.14
C ALA A 206 -3.45 20.09 -8.43
N ALA A 207 -4.19 19.32 -9.20
CA ALA A 207 -3.70 18.68 -10.42
C ALA A 207 -4.01 19.50 -11.67
N LEU A 208 -3.05 19.55 -12.60
CA LEU A 208 -3.30 19.91 -13.99
C LEU A 208 -3.94 18.75 -14.75
N SER A 209 -3.51 17.54 -14.45
CA SER A 209 -4.06 16.32 -15.03
C SER A 209 -3.92 15.13 -14.09
N ILE A 210 -4.88 14.20 -14.15
CA ILE A 210 -4.83 12.89 -13.49
C ILE A 210 -5.07 11.84 -14.57
N LYS A 211 -4.01 11.14 -14.99
CA LYS A 211 -4.09 10.03 -15.94
C LYS A 211 -4.13 8.73 -15.16
N THR A 212 -5.07 7.86 -15.47
CA THR A 212 -5.23 6.57 -14.79
C THR A 212 -5.35 5.45 -15.79
N GLN A 213 -4.64 4.35 -15.55
CA GLN A 213 -4.70 3.16 -16.38
C GLN A 213 -4.85 1.91 -15.50
N PRO A 214 -5.92 1.11 -15.66
CA PRO A 214 -5.99 -0.22 -15.06
C PRO A 214 -4.86 -1.10 -15.60
N ARG A 215 -4.18 -1.79 -14.70
CA ARG A 215 -3.10 -2.74 -14.97
C ARG A 215 -3.34 -3.99 -14.17
N TYR A 216 -2.67 -5.08 -14.53
CA TYR A 216 -2.78 -6.34 -13.85
C TYR A 216 -1.40 -6.87 -13.49
N PHE A 217 -1.19 -7.18 -12.22
CA PHE A 217 -0.06 -7.98 -11.76
C PHE A 217 -0.51 -9.42 -11.57
N ASN A 218 0.17 -10.37 -12.18
CA ASN A 218 -0.16 -11.79 -12.04
C ASN A 218 0.63 -12.40 -10.89
N PHE A 219 -0.04 -12.69 -9.78
CA PHE A 219 0.54 -13.49 -8.72
C PHE A 219 0.74 -14.93 -9.21
N ARG A 220 1.98 -15.42 -9.13
CA ARG A 220 2.37 -16.75 -9.60
C ARG A 220 2.96 -17.56 -8.45
N TYR A 221 2.29 -18.65 -8.10
CA TYR A 221 2.70 -19.53 -7.00
C TYR A 221 2.56 -20.99 -7.45
N ARG A 222 3.19 -21.90 -6.70
CA ARG A 222 3.12 -23.36 -6.98
C ARG A 222 1.70 -23.92 -6.86
N SER A 223 0.88 -23.32 -5.99
CA SER A 223 -0.53 -23.62 -5.80
C SER A 223 -1.21 -22.49 -5.01
N PRO A 224 -2.55 -22.46 -4.90
CA PRO A 224 -3.28 -21.57 -3.98
C PRO A 224 -2.82 -21.70 -2.52
N GLU A 225 -2.53 -22.90 -2.05
CA GLU A 225 -2.03 -23.17 -0.70
C GLU A 225 -0.65 -22.56 -0.49
N HIS A 226 0.24 -22.66 -1.48
CA HIS A 226 1.57 -22.07 -1.43
C HIS A 226 1.50 -20.51 -1.39
N PHE A 227 0.57 -19.90 -2.13
CA PHE A 227 0.30 -18.47 -1.98
C PHE A 227 -0.07 -18.13 -0.54
N LEU A 228 -1.01 -18.86 0.04
CA LEU A 228 -1.45 -18.60 1.40
C LEU A 228 -0.33 -18.84 2.44
N GLU A 229 0.49 -19.87 2.27
CA GLU A 229 1.67 -20.13 3.09
C GLU A 229 2.64 -18.96 3.06
N VAL A 230 2.99 -18.47 1.86
CA VAL A 230 3.91 -17.32 1.68
C VAL A 230 3.33 -16.06 2.31
N PHE A 231 2.06 -15.76 2.06
CA PHE A 231 1.43 -14.55 2.60
C PHE A 231 1.25 -14.61 4.12
N THR A 232 0.89 -15.74 4.68
CA THR A 232 0.77 -15.87 6.15
C THR A 232 2.11 -15.84 6.86
N ARG A 233 3.20 -16.20 6.18
CA ARG A 233 4.56 -16.20 6.74
C ARG A 233 5.26 -14.87 6.60
N TYR A 234 5.13 -14.19 5.46
CA TYR A 234 5.96 -13.04 5.09
C TYR A 234 5.19 -11.72 4.98
N TYR A 235 3.88 -11.75 4.70
CA TYR A 235 3.07 -10.54 4.62
C TYR A 235 2.58 -10.14 6.00
N GLY A 236 3.22 -9.16 6.61
CA GLY A 236 2.96 -8.76 7.99
C GLY A 236 1.50 -8.57 8.38
N PRO A 237 0.66 -7.88 7.60
CA PRO A 237 -0.78 -7.77 7.88
C PRO A 237 -1.50 -9.12 7.98
N MET A 238 -1.22 -10.08 7.08
CA MET A 238 -1.82 -11.41 7.17
C MET A 238 -1.26 -12.23 8.34
N LEU A 239 0.05 -12.18 8.56
CA LEU A 239 0.68 -12.83 9.71
C LEU A 239 0.02 -12.38 11.02
N LYS A 240 -0.16 -11.07 11.21
CA LYS A 240 -0.82 -10.51 12.40
C LYS A 240 -2.31 -10.86 12.46
N ALA A 241 -3.02 -10.85 11.32
CA ALA A 241 -4.41 -11.25 11.26
C ALA A 241 -4.62 -12.69 11.71
N PHE A 242 -3.82 -13.63 11.18
CA PHE A 242 -3.90 -15.03 11.59
C PHE A 242 -3.50 -15.24 13.06
N ALA A 243 -2.51 -14.49 13.56
CA ALA A 243 -2.11 -14.57 14.96
C ALA A 243 -3.19 -14.08 15.94
N ALA A 244 -3.97 -13.07 15.54
CA ALA A 244 -5.02 -12.48 16.37
C ALA A 244 -6.31 -13.31 16.46
N LEU A 245 -6.52 -14.28 15.55
CA LEU A 245 -7.75 -15.05 15.48
C LEU A 245 -7.65 -16.36 16.27
N GLU A 246 -8.78 -16.79 16.83
CA GLU A 246 -8.95 -18.13 17.39
C GLU A 246 -8.92 -19.21 16.30
N GLN A 247 -8.65 -20.44 16.66
CA GLN A 247 -8.43 -21.56 15.73
C GLN A 247 -9.59 -21.76 14.73
N SER A 248 -10.84 -21.70 15.19
CA SER A 248 -12.02 -21.85 14.33
C SER A 248 -12.14 -20.75 13.29
N LYS A 249 -11.90 -19.49 13.70
CA LYS A 249 -11.90 -18.34 12.80
C LYS A 249 -10.72 -18.36 11.83
N ARG A 250 -9.54 -18.85 12.27
CA ARG A 250 -8.39 -19.05 11.36
C ARG A 250 -8.71 -20.04 10.25
N ALA A 251 -9.37 -21.16 10.60
CA ALA A 251 -9.78 -22.17 9.62
C ALA A 251 -10.78 -21.58 8.61
N GLY A 252 -11.76 -20.81 9.09
CA GLY A 252 -12.71 -20.09 8.22
C GLY A 252 -12.04 -19.10 7.29
N LEU A 253 -11.17 -18.22 7.83
CA LEU A 253 -10.42 -17.26 7.02
C LEU A 253 -9.55 -17.95 5.97
N LYS A 254 -8.87 -19.04 6.35
CA LYS A 254 -8.08 -19.85 5.40
C LYS A 254 -8.95 -20.37 4.26
N ALA A 255 -10.11 -20.95 4.58
CA ALA A 255 -11.04 -21.49 3.59
C ALA A 255 -11.57 -20.40 2.64
N ASP A 256 -11.98 -19.24 3.19
CA ASP A 256 -12.47 -18.10 2.39
C ASP A 256 -11.39 -17.56 1.45
N LEU A 257 -10.14 -17.45 1.90
CA LEU A 257 -9.03 -16.97 1.07
C LEU A 257 -8.68 -17.97 -0.03
N LEU A 258 -8.65 -19.27 0.26
CA LEU A 258 -8.42 -20.31 -0.75
C LEU A 258 -9.55 -20.34 -1.78
N ALA A 259 -10.81 -20.21 -1.34
CA ALA A 259 -11.96 -20.13 -2.25
C ALA A 259 -11.87 -18.88 -3.17
N LEU A 260 -11.52 -17.71 -2.61
CA LEU A 260 -11.31 -16.48 -3.38
C LEU A 260 -10.22 -16.67 -4.45
N VAL A 261 -9.06 -17.17 -4.03
CA VAL A 261 -7.92 -17.38 -4.93
C VAL A 261 -8.25 -18.43 -5.99
N GLY A 262 -8.95 -19.52 -5.61
CA GLY A 262 -9.41 -20.55 -6.54
C GLY A 262 -10.38 -20.01 -7.60
N GLN A 263 -11.28 -19.10 -7.23
CA GLN A 263 -12.21 -18.45 -8.17
C GLN A 263 -11.49 -17.52 -9.18
N LEU A 264 -10.40 -16.90 -8.76
CA LEU A 264 -9.63 -15.96 -9.58
C LEU A 264 -8.48 -16.63 -10.35
N ASN A 265 -8.16 -17.88 -10.03
CA ASN A 265 -7.05 -18.60 -10.65
C ASN A 265 -7.35 -18.89 -12.12
N SER A 266 -6.50 -18.40 -13.00
CA SER A 266 -6.58 -18.59 -14.45
C SER A 266 -5.67 -19.72 -14.95
N SER A 267 -4.94 -20.41 -14.05
CA SER A 267 -4.09 -21.53 -14.44
C SER A 267 -4.94 -22.76 -14.82
N ALA A 268 -4.51 -23.47 -15.86
CA ALA A 268 -5.15 -24.71 -16.30
C ALA A 268 -4.58 -25.97 -15.59
N ASP A 269 -3.59 -25.78 -14.72
CA ASP A 269 -2.91 -26.87 -14.00
C ASP A 269 -2.96 -26.65 -12.46
N ALA A 270 -2.15 -27.39 -11.71
CA ALA A 270 -2.08 -27.27 -10.26
C ALA A 270 -1.42 -25.96 -9.76
N THR A 271 -0.85 -25.17 -10.66
CA THR A 271 -0.22 -23.90 -10.29
C THR A 271 -1.26 -22.79 -10.07
N MET A 272 -0.82 -21.69 -9.49
CA MET A 272 -1.62 -20.50 -9.31
C MET A 272 -1.14 -19.37 -10.21
N VAL A 273 -2.03 -18.83 -11.05
CA VAL A 273 -1.86 -17.59 -11.78
C VAL A 273 -3.09 -16.73 -11.53
N VAL A 274 -2.97 -15.74 -10.65
CA VAL A 274 -4.09 -14.87 -10.28
C VAL A 274 -3.79 -13.44 -10.69
N PRO A 275 -4.52 -12.89 -11.69
CA PRO A 275 -4.44 -11.48 -12.04
C PRO A 275 -5.02 -10.63 -10.90
N SER A 276 -4.25 -9.66 -10.44
CA SER A 276 -4.70 -8.66 -9.48
C SER A 276 -4.65 -7.29 -10.11
N GLU A 277 -5.82 -6.68 -10.27
CA GLU A 277 -5.93 -5.34 -10.83
C GLU A 277 -5.34 -4.31 -9.87
N TYR A 278 -4.61 -3.36 -10.43
CA TYR A 278 -4.20 -2.13 -9.77
C TYR A 278 -4.40 -0.93 -10.71
N LEU A 279 -4.55 0.25 -10.13
CA LEU A 279 -4.62 1.48 -10.88
C LEU A 279 -3.23 2.12 -10.93
N GLN A 280 -2.64 2.21 -12.13
CA GLN A 280 -1.47 3.02 -12.41
C GLN A 280 -1.93 4.46 -12.62
N VAL A 281 -1.29 5.40 -11.92
CA VAL A 281 -1.72 6.80 -11.87
C VAL A 281 -0.52 7.71 -12.13
N VAL A 282 -0.71 8.69 -13.00
CA VAL A 282 0.23 9.81 -13.20
C VAL A 282 -0.53 11.11 -13.04
N ILE A 283 -0.14 11.88 -12.03
CA ILE A 283 -0.69 13.18 -11.69
C ILE A 283 0.35 14.24 -12.04
N THR A 284 -0.01 15.26 -12.80
CA THR A 284 0.81 16.45 -12.99
C THR A 284 0.32 17.54 -12.05
N LYS A 285 1.19 18.02 -11.15
CA LYS A 285 0.87 19.08 -10.20
C LYS A 285 0.79 20.43 -10.88
N ARG A 286 -0.13 21.30 -10.44
CA ARG A 286 -0.21 22.73 -10.82
C ARG A 286 0.97 23.53 -10.31
#